data_37fb42454469609ae7f724cca2b1d615
#
_entry.id   37fb42454469609ae7f724cca2b1d615
#
_cell.length_a   1.000
_cell.length_b   1.000
_cell.length_c   1.000
_cell.angle_alpha   90.00
_cell.angle_beta   90.00
_cell.angle_gamma   90.00
#
_symmetry.space_group_name_H-M   'P 1'
#
loop_
_entity.id
_entity.type
_entity.pdbx_description
1 polymer ?
#
loop_
_entity_poly.entity_id
_entity_poly.type
_entity_poly.pdbx_seq_one_letter_code
_entity_poly.pdbx_strand_id
1 'polypeptide(L)'
;MDYSNPEIPEGINTSKEHPLKDFLILLASVGILISLAVLILSLITEQLASRIPFSMEKELVNRSNFIEQDISDRVTVYLQALADELEPYMDTPEGIQYTLHHSNSKVKNAYATLGGHIYIFQGLIEELPSENALAMVVAHEMAHIKHRHPVIALGRGVVIGLFLAGLAGFSGDQLVGQIVNNTGMLTLLKFNRDQEREADHTALAAVAGYYGHVAGADDLFKSLQDLEARYGMQVPEFLSTHPLGEERIENIYELASAKGWQLTGKSTPIPVDVLNCQCE
;
A
#
# COMPACT_ATOMS: atom_id res chain seq x y z
N MET A 1 -8.07 29.37 82.69
CA MET A 1 -8.42 29.70 81.27
C MET A 1 -8.42 28.42 80.49
N ASP A 2 -9.61 27.84 80.24
CA ASP A 2 -9.70 26.67 79.35
C ASP A 2 -9.62 27.17 77.90
N TYR A 3 -8.53 26.84 77.26
CA TYR A 3 -8.36 27.09 75.82
C TYR A 3 -8.91 25.92 75.02
N SER A 4 -10.07 26.10 74.43
CA SER A 4 -10.59 25.13 73.41
C SER A 4 -10.14 25.60 72.02
N ASN A 5 -9.52 24.72 71.32
CA ASN A 5 -9.14 24.96 69.90
C ASN A 5 -10.45 25.14 69.10
N PRO A 6 -10.58 26.20 68.28
CA PRO A 6 -11.78 26.33 67.42
C PRO A 6 -11.86 25.17 66.45
N GLU A 7 -13.05 24.60 66.29
CA GLU A 7 -13.32 23.55 65.28
C GLU A 7 -13.01 24.12 63.91
N ILE A 8 -12.14 23.43 63.16
CA ILE A 8 -11.83 23.77 61.79
C ILE A 8 -13.08 23.44 60.96
N PRO A 9 -13.67 24.39 60.23
CA PRO A 9 -14.84 24.12 59.42
C PRO A 9 -14.49 23.03 58.37
N GLU A 10 -15.15 21.92 58.41
CA GLU A 10 -15.02 20.86 57.36
C GLU A 10 -15.56 21.43 56.03
N GLY A 11 -14.82 21.19 54.92
CA GLY A 11 -15.30 21.56 53.58
C GLY A 11 -14.70 22.86 53.01
N ILE A 12 -13.75 23.54 53.65
CA ILE A 12 -13.13 24.77 53.14
C ILE A 12 -12.21 24.49 51.93
N ASN A 13 -11.70 23.26 51.80
CA ASN A 13 -10.74 22.84 50.73
C ASN A 13 -11.27 21.66 49.87
N THR A 14 -12.53 21.39 49.87
CA THR A 14 -13.11 20.36 48.99
C THR A 14 -13.74 21.04 47.77
N SER A 15 -13.06 21.05 46.66
CA SER A 15 -13.67 21.24 45.36
C SER A 15 -14.69 20.08 45.17
N LYS A 16 -15.84 20.36 44.55
CA LYS A 16 -16.77 19.30 44.12
C LYS A 16 -16.13 18.54 42.96
N GLU A 17 -15.17 17.67 43.28
CA GLU A 17 -14.46 16.90 42.30
C GLU A 17 -15.34 15.71 41.89
N HIS A 18 -15.43 15.53 40.60
CA HIS A 18 -15.99 14.32 39.99
C HIS A 18 -14.82 13.53 39.33
N PRO A 19 -14.04 12.76 40.10
CA PRO A 19 -12.79 12.17 39.62
C PRO A 19 -12.99 11.29 38.38
N LEU A 20 -14.13 10.62 38.26
CA LEU A 20 -14.43 9.83 37.04
C LEU A 20 -14.71 10.73 35.83
N LYS A 21 -15.41 11.84 36.00
CA LYS A 21 -15.68 12.81 34.92
C LYS A 21 -14.37 13.46 34.45
N ASP A 22 -13.53 13.88 35.40
CA ASP A 22 -12.26 14.56 35.12
C ASP A 22 -11.30 13.59 34.46
N PHE A 23 -11.25 12.32 34.89
CA PHE A 23 -10.50 11.24 34.23
C PHE A 23 -10.99 11.00 32.80
N LEU A 24 -12.29 10.93 32.54
CA LEU A 24 -12.83 10.73 31.21
C LEU A 24 -12.56 11.93 30.28
N ILE A 25 -12.62 13.17 30.81
CA ILE A 25 -12.27 14.38 30.06
C ILE A 25 -10.79 14.37 29.71
N LEU A 26 -9.92 14.04 30.66
CA LEU A 26 -8.48 13.92 30.43
C LEU A 26 -8.16 12.86 29.37
N LEU A 27 -8.75 11.66 29.49
CA LEU A 27 -8.58 10.57 28.56
C LEU A 27 -9.03 10.97 27.14
N ALA A 28 -10.21 11.61 27.03
CA ALA A 28 -10.72 12.10 25.76
C ALA A 28 -9.82 13.19 25.16
N SER A 29 -9.35 14.12 25.99
CA SER A 29 -8.46 15.20 25.54
C SER A 29 -7.12 14.67 25.04
N VAL A 30 -6.53 13.72 25.75
CA VAL A 30 -5.31 13.03 25.33
C VAL A 30 -5.55 12.27 24.01
N GLY A 31 -6.67 11.53 23.89
CA GLY A 31 -7.05 10.82 22.67
C GLY A 31 -7.21 11.76 21.47
N ILE A 32 -7.84 12.93 21.66
CA ILE A 32 -7.99 13.94 20.61
C ILE A 32 -6.64 14.51 20.20
N LEU A 33 -5.79 14.88 21.15
CA LEU A 33 -4.45 15.43 20.87
C LEU A 33 -3.59 14.44 20.07
N ILE A 34 -3.64 13.18 20.44
CA ILE A 34 -2.96 12.09 19.75
C ILE A 34 -3.48 11.93 18.33
N SER A 35 -4.79 11.84 18.15
CA SER A 35 -5.40 11.71 16.83
C SER A 35 -5.04 12.87 15.93
N LEU A 36 -5.02 14.09 16.47
CA LEU A 36 -4.60 15.28 15.75
C LEU A 36 -3.11 15.25 15.37
N ALA A 37 -2.24 14.81 16.28
CA ALA A 37 -0.82 14.66 16.02
C ALA A 37 -0.55 13.63 14.92
N VAL A 38 -1.20 12.46 14.96
CA VAL A 38 -1.10 11.42 13.92
C VAL A 38 -1.60 11.95 12.58
N LEU A 39 -2.72 12.67 12.56
CA LEU A 39 -3.26 13.28 11.35
C LEU A 39 -2.27 14.29 10.74
N ILE A 40 -1.75 15.22 11.54
CA ILE A 40 -0.79 16.24 11.09
C ILE A 40 0.48 15.57 10.56
N LEU A 41 1.02 14.58 11.27
CA LEU A 41 2.22 13.85 10.84
C LEU A 41 1.97 13.06 9.56
N SER A 42 0.79 12.48 9.40
CA SER A 42 0.40 11.79 8.14
C SER A 42 0.38 12.74 6.95
N LEU A 43 -0.22 13.93 7.13
CA LEU A 43 -0.24 14.97 6.09
C LEU A 43 1.17 15.47 5.75
N ILE A 44 2.01 15.67 6.76
CA ILE A 44 3.42 16.04 6.58
C ILE A 44 4.17 14.94 5.82
N THR A 45 3.92 13.68 6.13
CA THR A 45 4.57 12.54 5.46
C THR A 45 4.23 12.51 3.97
N GLU A 46 2.99 12.76 3.59
CA GLU A 46 2.58 12.87 2.17
C GLU A 46 3.32 13.99 1.44
N GLN A 47 3.43 15.15 2.07
CA GLN A 47 4.17 16.29 1.50
C GLN A 47 5.69 16.07 1.43
N LEU A 48 6.26 15.34 2.41
CA LEU A 48 7.68 15.05 2.44
C LEU A 48 8.07 13.89 1.51
N ALA A 49 7.22 12.91 1.34
CA ALA A 49 7.50 11.72 0.50
C ALA A 49 7.90 12.11 -0.93
N SER A 50 7.22 13.11 -1.50
CA SER A 50 7.55 13.64 -2.83
C SER A 50 8.92 14.35 -2.92
N ARG A 51 9.49 14.75 -1.78
CA ARG A 51 10.79 15.44 -1.69
C ARG A 51 11.95 14.50 -1.37
N ILE A 52 11.66 13.26 -0.96
CA ILE A 52 12.70 12.27 -0.68
C ILE A 52 13.26 11.79 -2.03
N PRO A 53 14.58 11.97 -2.30
CA PRO A 53 15.17 11.47 -3.53
C PRO A 53 15.01 9.94 -3.65
N PHE A 54 14.70 9.46 -4.84
CA PHE A 54 14.55 8.02 -5.08
C PHE A 54 15.82 7.21 -4.76
N SER A 55 16.99 7.83 -4.92
CA SER A 55 18.28 7.24 -4.54
C SER A 55 18.37 6.87 -3.05
N MET A 56 17.70 7.62 -2.16
CA MET A 56 17.66 7.31 -0.73
C MET A 56 16.82 6.05 -0.45
N GLU A 57 15.76 5.82 -1.20
CA GLU A 57 14.99 4.57 -1.09
C GLU A 57 15.82 3.36 -1.50
N LYS A 58 16.54 3.47 -2.63
CA LYS A 58 17.45 2.42 -3.09
C LYS A 58 18.52 2.10 -2.04
N GLU A 59 19.10 3.14 -1.41
CA GLU A 59 20.10 2.93 -0.38
C GLU A 59 19.51 2.23 0.85
N LEU A 60 18.27 2.58 1.25
CA LEU A 60 17.58 1.95 2.37
C LEU A 60 17.31 0.47 2.11
N VAL A 61 16.84 0.14 0.91
CA VAL A 61 16.58 -1.25 0.48
C VAL A 61 17.87 -2.06 0.41
N ASN A 62 18.94 -1.51 -0.17
CA ASN A 62 20.23 -2.19 -0.27
C ASN A 62 20.85 -2.52 1.10
N ARG A 63 20.59 -1.72 2.13
CA ARG A 63 21.07 -1.96 3.50
C ARG A 63 20.25 -3.02 4.25
N SER A 64 19.05 -3.33 3.78
CA SER A 64 18.10 -4.14 4.53
C SER A 64 18.13 -5.63 4.22
N ASN A 65 18.97 -6.12 3.28
CA ASN A 65 19.01 -7.52 2.81
C ASN A 65 17.64 -8.11 2.42
N PHE A 66 16.66 -7.27 2.06
CA PHE A 66 15.29 -7.69 1.75
C PHE A 66 15.14 -8.35 0.40
N ILE A 67 16.16 -8.27 -0.46
CA ILE A 67 16.05 -8.74 -1.85
C ILE A 67 16.81 -10.05 -1.96
N GLU A 68 16.11 -11.15 -1.82
CA GLU A 68 16.57 -12.43 -2.34
C GLU A 68 16.34 -12.39 -3.86
N GLN A 69 17.41 -12.09 -4.60
CA GLN A 69 17.33 -11.93 -6.05
C GLN A 69 17.53 -13.28 -6.73
N ASP A 70 16.49 -13.86 -7.28
CA ASP A 70 16.61 -14.73 -8.43
C ASP A 70 16.19 -13.97 -9.70
N ILE A 71 17.12 -13.18 -10.25
CA ILE A 71 16.89 -12.33 -11.44
C ILE A 71 16.90 -13.19 -12.73
N SER A 72 17.22 -14.46 -12.66
CA SER A 72 17.45 -15.34 -13.83
C SER A 72 16.22 -16.12 -14.30
N ASP A 73 15.10 -16.05 -13.58
CA ASP A 73 13.87 -16.71 -13.94
C ASP A 73 13.22 -16.10 -15.20
N ARG A 74 12.75 -16.97 -16.09
CA ARG A 74 12.09 -16.56 -17.35
C ARG A 74 10.87 -15.68 -17.10
N VAL A 75 10.13 -15.93 -16.04
CA VAL A 75 8.94 -15.13 -15.67
C VAL A 75 9.37 -13.72 -15.29
N THR A 76 10.43 -13.58 -14.49
CA THR A 76 11.01 -12.27 -14.15
C THR A 76 11.43 -11.50 -15.40
N VAL A 77 12.10 -12.15 -16.35
CA VAL A 77 12.51 -11.52 -17.62
C VAL A 77 11.28 -11.06 -18.42
N TYR A 78 10.25 -11.88 -18.50
CA TYR A 78 9.02 -11.54 -19.21
C TYR A 78 8.29 -10.37 -18.53
N LEU A 79 8.17 -10.38 -17.20
CA LEU A 79 7.52 -9.31 -16.44
C LEU A 79 8.29 -7.98 -16.58
N GLN A 80 9.64 -8.04 -16.55
CA GLN A 80 10.47 -6.86 -16.77
C GLN A 80 10.28 -6.30 -18.18
N ALA A 81 10.28 -7.16 -19.21
CA ALA A 81 10.04 -6.73 -20.58
C ALA A 81 8.65 -6.07 -20.73
N LEU A 82 7.61 -6.62 -20.08
CA LEU A 82 6.26 -6.02 -20.08
C LEU A 82 6.25 -4.66 -19.38
N ALA A 83 6.96 -4.51 -18.27
CA ALA A 83 7.09 -3.22 -17.58
C ALA A 83 7.84 -2.19 -18.43
N ASP A 84 8.93 -2.59 -19.10
CA ASP A 84 9.71 -1.72 -19.99
C ASP A 84 8.88 -1.22 -21.20
N GLU A 85 7.96 -2.04 -21.70
CA GLU A 85 7.00 -1.66 -22.76
C GLU A 85 5.89 -0.72 -22.27
N LEU A 86 5.50 -0.82 -20.99
CA LEU A 86 4.49 0.05 -20.38
C LEU A 86 5.07 1.40 -19.92
N GLU A 87 6.35 1.44 -19.52
CA GLU A 87 6.99 2.62 -18.93
C GLU A 87 6.86 3.90 -19.79
N PRO A 88 7.01 3.88 -21.14
CA PRO A 88 6.85 5.09 -21.98
C PRO A 88 5.50 5.78 -21.84
N TYR A 89 4.48 5.05 -21.41
CA TYR A 89 3.10 5.55 -21.23
C TYR A 89 2.78 5.93 -19.77
N MET A 90 3.75 5.74 -18.87
CA MET A 90 3.55 5.98 -17.43
C MET A 90 3.82 7.43 -17.01
N ASP A 91 4.47 8.25 -17.85
CA ASP A 91 4.95 9.58 -17.46
C ASP A 91 5.74 9.54 -16.15
N THR A 92 6.73 8.64 -16.09
CA THR A 92 7.54 8.34 -14.92
C THR A 92 8.50 9.49 -14.63
N PRO A 93 8.56 10.03 -13.40
CA PRO A 93 9.55 11.04 -13.03
C PRO A 93 10.98 10.55 -13.21
N GLU A 94 11.87 11.45 -13.62
CA GLU A 94 13.28 11.14 -13.85
C GLU A 94 13.94 10.51 -12.61
N GLY A 95 14.72 9.47 -12.81
CA GLY A 95 15.46 8.74 -11.79
C GLY A 95 14.69 7.60 -11.12
N ILE A 96 13.39 7.46 -11.33
CA ILE A 96 12.61 6.28 -10.92
C ILE A 96 12.94 5.14 -11.90
N GLN A 97 13.11 3.95 -11.35
CA GLN A 97 13.35 2.71 -12.11
C GLN A 97 12.47 1.61 -11.52
N TYR A 98 11.97 0.74 -12.37
CA TYR A 98 11.16 -0.41 -11.98
C TYR A 98 11.98 -1.69 -12.09
N THR A 99 11.96 -2.49 -11.04
CA THR A 99 12.63 -3.80 -11.01
C THR A 99 11.62 -4.85 -10.63
N LEU A 100 11.29 -5.72 -11.56
CA LEU A 100 10.30 -6.76 -11.34
C LEU A 100 10.95 -8.03 -10.79
N HIS A 101 10.21 -8.69 -9.92
CA HIS A 101 10.57 -9.96 -9.29
C HIS A 101 9.40 -10.91 -9.39
N HIS A 102 9.68 -12.14 -9.78
CA HIS A 102 8.73 -13.23 -9.74
C HIS A 102 8.86 -13.98 -8.42
N SER A 103 7.74 -14.36 -7.84
CA SER A 103 7.67 -15.31 -6.72
C SER A 103 6.91 -16.56 -7.14
N ASN A 104 7.56 -17.73 -7.03
CA ASN A 104 6.93 -19.03 -7.37
C ASN A 104 5.84 -19.46 -6.36
N SER A 105 5.46 -18.58 -5.44
CA SER A 105 4.40 -18.83 -4.47
C SER A 105 3.03 -18.87 -5.12
N LYS A 106 2.15 -19.78 -4.67
CA LYS A 106 0.75 -19.89 -5.10
C LYS A 106 -0.18 -18.88 -4.43
N VAL A 107 0.36 -17.99 -3.62
CA VAL A 107 -0.39 -16.85 -3.07
C VAL A 107 -0.80 -15.93 -4.21
N LYS A 108 -2.05 -15.48 -4.20
CA LYS A 108 -2.60 -14.55 -5.20
C LYS A 108 -2.31 -13.13 -4.75
N ASN A 109 -1.10 -12.65 -5.05
CA ASN A 109 -0.62 -11.35 -4.62
C ASN A 109 0.28 -10.67 -5.65
N ALA A 110 0.34 -9.35 -5.58
CA ALA A 110 1.35 -8.49 -6.17
C ALA A 110 1.55 -7.31 -5.23
N TYR A 111 2.71 -6.72 -5.20
CA TYR A 111 2.94 -5.50 -4.45
C TYR A 111 4.17 -4.73 -4.93
N ALA A 112 4.08 -3.41 -4.84
CA ALA A 112 5.18 -2.49 -4.99
C ALA A 112 5.82 -2.18 -3.64
N THR A 113 7.14 -2.03 -3.60
CA THR A 113 7.88 -1.65 -2.38
C THR A 113 8.89 -0.54 -2.68
N LEU A 114 9.65 -0.14 -1.67
CA LEU A 114 10.65 0.91 -1.79
C LEU A 114 11.72 0.58 -2.85
N GLY A 115 12.34 1.63 -3.40
CA GLY A 115 13.43 1.49 -4.34
C GLY A 115 13.04 1.03 -5.73
N GLY A 116 11.73 0.97 -6.02
CA GLY A 116 11.21 0.59 -7.34
C GLY A 116 11.02 -0.89 -7.55
N HIS A 117 11.04 -1.71 -6.50
CA HIS A 117 10.87 -3.14 -6.61
C HIS A 117 9.40 -3.53 -6.61
N ILE A 118 9.01 -4.41 -7.55
CA ILE A 118 7.66 -4.94 -7.72
C ILE A 118 7.74 -6.46 -7.69
N TYR A 119 6.90 -7.07 -6.87
CA TYR A 119 6.81 -8.53 -6.74
C TYR A 119 5.48 -9.01 -7.32
N ILE A 120 5.55 -9.94 -8.27
CA ILE A 120 4.38 -10.60 -8.86
C ILE A 120 4.43 -12.08 -8.53
N PHE A 121 3.36 -12.58 -7.95
CA PHE A 121 3.28 -13.96 -7.49
C PHE A 121 2.67 -14.88 -8.56
N GLN A 122 3.23 -16.08 -8.69
CA GLN A 122 2.75 -17.08 -9.66
C GLN A 122 1.25 -17.37 -9.50
N GLY A 123 0.76 -17.47 -8.24
CA GLY A 123 -0.65 -17.69 -7.98
C GLY A 123 -1.58 -16.60 -8.50
N LEU A 124 -1.09 -15.34 -8.64
CA LEU A 124 -1.86 -14.27 -9.27
C LEU A 124 -1.81 -14.39 -10.80
N ILE A 125 -0.63 -14.65 -11.38
CA ILE A 125 -0.47 -14.80 -12.84
C ILE A 125 -1.42 -15.92 -13.37
N GLU A 126 -1.54 -17.02 -12.65
CA GLU A 126 -2.39 -18.17 -13.03
C GLU A 126 -3.90 -17.86 -13.00
N GLU A 127 -4.33 -16.84 -12.27
CA GLU A 127 -5.73 -16.40 -12.22
C GLU A 127 -6.10 -15.42 -13.33
N LEU A 128 -5.10 -14.81 -13.96
CA LEU A 128 -5.35 -13.78 -14.96
C LEU A 128 -5.63 -14.41 -16.34
N PRO A 129 -6.71 -13.98 -17.02
CA PRO A 129 -7.13 -14.59 -18.28
C PRO A 129 -6.30 -14.16 -19.49
N SER A 130 -5.49 -13.10 -19.35
CA SER A 130 -4.76 -12.50 -20.47
C SER A 130 -3.56 -11.68 -20.02
N GLU A 131 -2.63 -11.43 -20.95
CA GLU A 131 -1.53 -10.48 -20.78
C GLU A 131 -2.03 -9.06 -20.52
N ASN A 132 -3.17 -8.67 -21.13
CA ASN A 132 -3.77 -7.37 -20.90
C ASN A 132 -4.15 -7.17 -19.41
N ALA A 133 -4.71 -8.22 -18.78
CA ALA A 133 -5.01 -8.20 -17.35
C ALA A 133 -3.72 -8.17 -16.51
N LEU A 134 -2.69 -8.92 -16.88
CA LEU A 134 -1.38 -8.89 -16.23
C LEU A 134 -0.69 -7.52 -16.40
N ALA A 135 -0.78 -6.92 -17.59
CA ALA A 135 -0.26 -5.58 -17.85
C ALA A 135 -0.94 -4.52 -16.98
N MET A 136 -2.25 -4.65 -16.73
CA MET A 136 -2.96 -3.76 -15.80
C MET A 136 -2.43 -3.91 -14.37
N VAL A 137 -2.14 -5.13 -13.91
CA VAL A 137 -1.52 -5.36 -12.59
C VAL A 137 -0.13 -4.74 -12.52
N VAL A 138 0.73 -5.04 -13.51
CA VAL A 138 2.11 -4.50 -13.56
C VAL A 138 2.09 -2.97 -13.58
N ALA A 139 1.26 -2.37 -14.44
CA ALA A 139 1.12 -0.92 -14.52
C ALA A 139 0.58 -0.30 -13.22
N HIS A 140 -0.32 -1.00 -12.50
CA HIS A 140 -0.85 -0.56 -11.22
C HIS A 140 0.25 -0.51 -10.14
N GLU A 141 1.07 -1.56 -10.06
CA GLU A 141 2.21 -1.58 -9.14
C GLU A 141 3.27 -0.52 -9.51
N MET A 142 3.55 -0.34 -10.81
CA MET A 142 4.41 0.74 -11.29
C MET A 142 3.85 2.12 -10.90
N ALA A 143 2.54 2.31 -10.98
CA ALA A 143 1.88 3.56 -10.60
C ALA A 143 2.04 3.85 -9.10
N HIS A 144 1.97 2.85 -8.23
CA HIS A 144 2.26 3.03 -6.80
C HIS A 144 3.67 3.57 -6.57
N ILE A 145 4.66 3.07 -7.30
CA ILE A 145 6.05 3.57 -7.23
C ILE A 145 6.15 4.99 -7.77
N LYS A 146 5.56 5.26 -8.95
CA LYS A 146 5.51 6.59 -9.56
C LYS A 146 4.97 7.64 -8.60
N HIS A 147 3.85 7.35 -7.92
CA HIS A 147 3.18 8.23 -6.96
C HIS A 147 3.76 8.17 -5.55
N ARG A 148 4.85 7.43 -5.35
CA ARG A 148 5.57 7.34 -4.07
C ARG A 148 4.74 6.74 -2.93
N HIS A 149 3.70 5.98 -3.24
CA HIS A 149 2.80 5.39 -2.25
C HIS A 149 3.51 4.50 -1.22
N PRO A 150 4.53 3.67 -1.59
CA PRO A 150 5.28 2.88 -0.60
C PRO A 150 6.01 3.73 0.44
N VAL A 151 6.61 4.87 0.03
CA VAL A 151 7.29 5.79 0.97
C VAL A 151 6.29 6.44 1.91
N ILE A 152 5.14 6.86 1.38
CA ILE A 152 4.07 7.47 2.19
C ILE A 152 3.54 6.46 3.20
N ALA A 153 3.29 5.22 2.78
CA ALA A 153 2.81 4.15 3.66
C ALA A 153 3.82 3.81 4.75
N LEU A 154 5.11 3.69 4.40
CA LEU A 154 6.19 3.48 5.37
C LEU A 154 6.26 4.63 6.38
N GLY A 155 6.23 5.88 5.90
CA GLY A 155 6.28 7.06 6.77
C GLY A 155 5.12 7.08 7.77
N ARG A 156 3.89 6.77 7.32
CA ARG A 156 2.73 6.62 8.23
C ARG A 156 2.96 5.50 9.25
N GLY A 157 3.47 4.35 8.80
CA GLY A 157 3.79 3.22 9.67
C GLY A 157 4.82 3.57 10.75
N VAL A 158 5.88 4.28 10.39
CA VAL A 158 6.91 4.77 11.33
C VAL A 158 6.30 5.73 12.36
N VAL A 159 5.47 6.68 11.92
CA VAL A 159 4.82 7.63 12.83
C VAL A 159 3.92 6.92 13.84
N ILE A 160 3.08 6.00 13.38
CA ILE A 160 2.18 5.22 14.24
C ILE A 160 3.01 4.34 15.19
N GLY A 161 4.05 3.69 14.67
CA GLY A 161 4.94 2.83 15.45
C GLY A 161 5.66 3.58 16.56
N LEU A 162 6.25 4.73 16.28
CA LEU A 162 6.91 5.58 17.28
C LEU A 162 5.93 6.05 18.36
N PHE A 163 4.70 6.37 17.95
CA PHE A 163 3.66 6.74 18.89
C PHE A 163 3.31 5.58 19.85
N LEU A 164 3.05 4.39 19.31
CA LEU A 164 2.74 3.21 20.12
C LEU A 164 3.91 2.80 21.04
N ALA A 165 5.15 2.95 20.55
CA ALA A 165 6.35 2.72 21.35
C ALA A 165 6.45 3.68 22.54
N GLY A 166 6.16 4.97 22.30
CA GLY A 166 6.14 5.96 23.36
C GLY A 166 5.11 5.64 24.45
N LEU A 167 3.93 5.14 24.05
CA LEU A 167 2.90 4.70 25.02
C LEU A 167 3.32 3.44 25.79
N ALA A 168 4.02 2.52 25.15
CA ALA A 168 4.46 1.26 25.74
C ALA A 168 5.78 1.39 26.53
N GLY A 169 6.43 2.55 26.51
CA GLY A 169 7.71 2.79 27.18
C GLY A 169 8.91 2.15 26.47
N PHE A 170 8.77 1.78 25.18
CA PHE A 170 9.86 1.24 24.37
C PHE A 170 10.73 2.37 23.80
N SER A 171 12.04 2.11 23.60
CA SER A 171 12.91 3.03 22.87
C SER A 171 12.58 3.00 21.37
N GLY A 172 12.54 4.19 20.72
CA GLY A 172 12.19 4.31 19.30
C GLY A 172 13.09 3.50 18.37
N ASP A 173 14.37 3.32 18.72
CA ASP A 173 15.35 2.56 17.92
C ASP A 173 14.97 1.08 17.75
N GLN A 174 14.46 0.44 18.79
CA GLN A 174 14.03 -0.97 18.73
C GLN A 174 12.81 -1.14 17.79
N LEU A 175 11.93 -0.18 17.77
CA LEU A 175 10.70 -0.24 17.00
C LEU A 175 10.96 0.04 15.52
N VAL A 176 11.78 1.04 15.21
CA VAL A 176 12.22 1.33 13.83
C VAL A 176 12.96 0.12 13.26
N GLY A 177 13.84 -0.51 14.04
CA GLY A 177 14.51 -1.76 13.62
C GLY A 177 13.54 -2.91 13.34
N GLN A 178 12.48 -3.06 14.14
CA GLN A 178 11.45 -4.07 13.90
C GLN A 178 10.56 -3.76 12.68
N ILE A 179 10.21 -2.51 12.44
CA ILE A 179 9.43 -2.09 11.27
C ILE A 179 10.25 -2.32 10.00
N VAL A 180 11.54 -2.00 10.02
CA VAL A 180 12.44 -2.14 8.86
C VAL A 180 12.85 -3.59 8.61
N ASN A 181 13.02 -4.41 9.66
CA ASN A 181 13.60 -5.76 9.56
C ASN A 181 12.57 -6.91 9.50
N ASN A 182 11.27 -6.66 9.66
CA ASN A 182 10.25 -7.71 9.68
C ASN A 182 9.36 -7.69 8.43
N THR A 183 8.90 -8.88 8.08
CA THR A 183 7.74 -9.16 7.19
C THR A 183 6.52 -8.27 7.46
N GLY A 184 6.48 -7.57 8.58
CA GLY A 184 5.51 -6.51 8.92
C GLY A 184 5.55 -5.30 7.99
N MET A 185 6.63 -5.07 7.24
CA MET A 185 6.68 -3.99 6.25
C MET A 185 5.62 -4.17 5.16
N LEU A 186 5.38 -5.40 4.70
CA LEU A 186 4.34 -5.71 3.71
C LEU A 186 2.93 -5.41 4.24
N THR A 187 2.69 -5.65 5.54
CA THR A 187 1.40 -5.36 6.19
C THR A 187 1.15 -3.86 6.37
N LEU A 188 2.21 -3.04 6.35
CA LEU A 188 2.12 -1.58 6.42
C LEU A 188 1.83 -0.93 5.05
N LEU A 189 2.03 -1.65 3.94
CA LEU A 189 1.80 -1.17 2.58
C LEU A 189 0.32 -1.23 2.20
N LYS A 190 -0.57 -0.82 3.09
CA LYS A 190 -1.98 -0.60 2.76
C LYS A 190 -2.15 0.79 2.19
N PHE A 191 -2.70 0.84 0.98
CA PHE A 191 -2.99 2.09 0.31
C PHE A 191 -4.43 2.53 0.62
N ASN A 192 -4.65 3.84 0.64
CA ASN A 192 -5.99 4.37 0.81
C ASN A 192 -6.73 4.43 -0.55
N ARG A 193 -8.05 4.64 -0.53
CA ARG A 193 -8.89 4.66 -1.73
C ARG A 193 -8.44 5.70 -2.78
N ASP A 194 -7.91 6.84 -2.35
CA ASP A 194 -7.46 7.88 -3.27
C ASP A 194 -6.15 7.45 -3.97
N GLN A 195 -5.24 6.81 -3.24
CA GLN A 195 -4.03 6.22 -3.79
C GLN A 195 -4.32 5.09 -4.77
N GLU A 196 -5.32 4.24 -4.46
CA GLU A 196 -5.78 3.19 -5.38
C GLU A 196 -6.36 3.80 -6.67
N ARG A 197 -7.20 4.82 -6.54
CA ARG A 197 -7.78 5.51 -7.71
C ARG A 197 -6.70 6.18 -8.57
N GLU A 198 -5.69 6.78 -7.95
CA GLU A 198 -4.57 7.40 -8.66
C GLU A 198 -3.72 6.35 -9.39
N ALA A 199 -3.49 5.19 -8.76
CA ALA A 199 -2.79 4.07 -9.37
C ALA A 199 -3.60 3.48 -10.54
N ASP A 200 -4.90 3.23 -10.35
CA ASP A 200 -5.78 2.74 -11.41
C ASP A 200 -5.82 3.67 -12.63
N HIS A 201 -5.93 4.98 -12.40
CA HIS A 201 -5.96 5.96 -13.49
C HIS A 201 -4.66 5.97 -14.30
N THR A 202 -3.53 5.88 -13.60
CA THR A 202 -2.21 5.85 -14.25
C THR A 202 -2.01 4.54 -15.00
N ALA A 203 -2.34 3.40 -14.39
CA ALA A 203 -2.24 2.10 -15.00
C ALA A 203 -3.13 1.98 -16.25
N LEU A 204 -4.38 2.43 -16.16
CA LEU A 204 -5.31 2.38 -17.29
C LEU A 204 -4.83 3.23 -18.47
N ALA A 205 -4.22 4.40 -18.21
CA ALA A 205 -3.62 5.23 -19.24
C ALA A 205 -2.43 4.53 -19.92
N ALA A 206 -1.59 3.84 -19.15
CA ALA A 206 -0.47 3.07 -19.70
C ALA A 206 -0.95 1.90 -20.57
N VAL A 207 -1.93 1.13 -20.09
CA VAL A 207 -2.55 0.02 -20.86
C VAL A 207 -3.20 0.54 -22.15
N ALA A 208 -3.95 1.65 -22.07
CA ALA A 208 -4.54 2.28 -23.25
C ALA A 208 -3.50 2.76 -24.26
N GLY A 209 -2.39 3.31 -23.77
CA GLY A 209 -1.28 3.77 -24.61
C GLY A 209 -0.58 2.63 -25.32
N TYR A 210 -0.30 1.54 -24.60
CA TYR A 210 0.42 0.39 -25.13
C TYR A 210 -0.42 -0.46 -26.08
N TYR A 211 -1.64 -0.86 -25.67
CA TYR A 211 -2.51 -1.72 -26.50
C TYR A 211 -3.42 -0.94 -27.46
N GLY A 212 -3.58 0.37 -27.30
CA GLY A 212 -4.58 1.17 -28.03
C GLY A 212 -6.03 0.98 -27.54
N HIS A 213 -6.23 0.21 -26.47
CA HIS A 213 -7.53 -0.07 -25.84
C HIS A 213 -7.33 -0.51 -24.39
N VAL A 214 -8.41 -0.57 -23.61
CA VAL A 214 -8.38 -1.00 -22.20
C VAL A 214 -9.11 -2.32 -21.95
N ALA A 215 -9.32 -3.12 -23.02
CA ALA A 215 -9.92 -4.44 -22.88
C ALA A 215 -9.06 -5.33 -21.97
N GLY A 216 -9.66 -5.97 -20.99
CA GLY A 216 -8.99 -6.82 -20.00
C GLY A 216 -8.51 -6.10 -18.74
N ALA A 217 -8.56 -4.75 -18.68
CA ALA A 217 -8.11 -3.99 -17.51
C ALA A 217 -8.97 -4.25 -16.25
N ASP A 218 -10.22 -4.61 -16.41
CA ASP A 218 -11.15 -4.95 -15.33
C ASP A 218 -11.18 -6.45 -14.98
N ASP A 219 -10.49 -7.28 -15.76
CA ASP A 219 -10.52 -8.74 -15.59
C ASP A 219 -9.93 -9.21 -14.26
N LEU A 220 -8.89 -8.52 -13.76
CA LEU A 220 -8.36 -8.76 -12.41
C LEU A 220 -9.47 -8.64 -11.36
N PHE A 221 -10.20 -7.53 -11.36
CA PHE A 221 -11.25 -7.27 -10.37
C PHE A 221 -12.38 -8.28 -10.46
N LYS A 222 -12.79 -8.65 -11.69
CA LYS A 222 -13.80 -9.70 -11.95
C LYS A 222 -13.32 -11.06 -11.43
N SER A 223 -12.06 -11.43 -11.73
CA SER A 223 -11.49 -12.70 -11.26
C SER A 223 -11.44 -12.75 -9.72
N LEU A 224 -11.07 -11.64 -9.08
CA LEU A 224 -11.02 -11.57 -7.61
C LEU A 224 -12.42 -11.61 -6.97
N GLN A 225 -13.42 -10.95 -7.56
CA GLN A 225 -14.81 -11.04 -7.12
C GLN A 225 -15.36 -12.47 -7.25
N ASP A 226 -15.05 -13.14 -8.37
CA ASP A 226 -15.44 -14.54 -8.59
C ASP A 226 -14.81 -15.49 -7.57
N LEU A 227 -13.55 -15.22 -7.16
CA LEU A 227 -12.87 -15.99 -6.11
C LEU A 227 -13.50 -15.79 -4.74
N GLU A 228 -13.83 -14.55 -4.38
CA GLU A 228 -14.53 -14.26 -3.14
C GLU A 228 -15.90 -14.95 -3.09
N ALA A 229 -16.64 -14.94 -4.18
CA ALA A 229 -17.95 -15.61 -4.29
C ALA A 229 -17.85 -17.14 -4.19
N ARG A 230 -16.76 -17.76 -4.69
CA ARG A 230 -16.57 -19.23 -4.72
C ARG A 230 -16.05 -19.80 -3.39
N TYR A 231 -15.16 -19.08 -2.71
CA TYR A 231 -14.42 -19.59 -1.56
C TYR A 231 -14.82 -18.96 -0.22
N GLY A 232 -15.79 -18.06 -0.23
CA GLY A 232 -16.21 -17.35 0.97
C GLY A 232 -15.14 -16.36 1.46
N MET A 233 -15.04 -16.15 2.79
CA MET A 233 -14.18 -15.11 3.40
C MET A 233 -12.65 -15.31 3.28
N GLN A 234 -12.14 -16.13 2.39
CA GLN A 234 -10.71 -16.15 2.06
C GLN A 234 -10.41 -15.08 1.01
N VAL A 235 -10.40 -13.84 1.48
CA VAL A 235 -10.00 -12.69 0.66
C VAL A 235 -8.56 -12.93 0.14
N PRO A 236 -8.31 -12.92 -1.18
CA PRO A 236 -6.96 -12.99 -1.72
C PRO A 236 -6.06 -11.93 -1.06
N GLU A 237 -4.80 -12.27 -0.81
CA GLU A 237 -3.87 -11.38 -0.09
C GLU A 237 -3.71 -10.04 -0.82
N PHE A 238 -3.78 -10.05 -2.14
CA PHE A 238 -3.84 -8.85 -2.97
C PHE A 238 -4.92 -7.86 -2.51
N LEU A 239 -6.12 -8.34 -2.17
CA LEU A 239 -7.21 -7.48 -1.70
C LEU A 239 -7.01 -6.93 -0.28
N SER A 240 -6.11 -7.51 0.48
CA SER A 240 -5.77 -7.00 1.82
C SER A 240 -4.90 -5.74 1.75
N THR A 241 -4.10 -5.61 0.68
CA THR A 241 -3.24 -4.45 0.40
C THR A 241 -3.92 -3.45 -0.55
N HIS A 242 -4.73 -3.96 -1.50
CA HIS A 242 -5.47 -3.20 -2.51
C HIS A 242 -6.98 -3.45 -2.37
N PRO A 243 -7.69 -2.75 -1.46
CA PRO A 243 -9.10 -3.02 -1.22
C PRO A 243 -9.95 -2.89 -2.49
N LEU A 244 -10.77 -3.91 -2.78
CA LEU A 244 -11.82 -3.81 -3.79
C LEU A 244 -12.89 -2.86 -3.27
N GLY A 245 -12.97 -1.68 -3.89
CA GLY A 245 -14.19 -0.90 -3.83
C GLY A 245 -15.07 -1.28 -5.02
N GLU A 246 -16.36 -1.46 -4.84
CA GLU A 246 -17.32 -1.61 -5.96
C GLU A 246 -17.15 -0.49 -7.00
N GLU A 247 -16.71 0.67 -6.53
CA GLU A 247 -16.41 1.87 -7.33
C GLU A 247 -15.22 1.70 -8.29
N ARG A 248 -14.28 0.74 -8.09
CA ARG A 248 -13.06 0.66 -8.92
C ARG A 248 -13.38 0.22 -10.35
N ILE A 249 -14.25 -0.75 -10.53
CA ILE A 249 -14.68 -1.20 -11.87
C ILE A 249 -15.47 -0.08 -12.57
N GLU A 250 -16.37 0.58 -11.84
CA GLU A 250 -17.13 1.71 -12.37
C GLU A 250 -16.21 2.85 -12.80
N ASN A 251 -15.22 3.22 -11.98
CA ASN A 251 -14.23 4.24 -12.31
C ASN A 251 -13.42 3.91 -13.57
N ILE A 252 -13.08 2.62 -13.81
CA ILE A 252 -12.42 2.19 -15.05
C ILE A 252 -13.27 2.51 -16.27
N TYR A 253 -14.58 2.19 -16.23
CA TYR A 253 -15.50 2.46 -17.33
C TYR A 253 -15.75 3.96 -17.54
N GLU A 254 -15.92 4.70 -16.46
CA GLU A 254 -16.10 6.16 -16.51
C GLU A 254 -14.87 6.84 -17.10
N LEU A 255 -13.66 6.48 -16.65
CA LEU A 255 -12.43 7.05 -17.16
C LEU A 255 -12.20 6.68 -18.62
N ALA A 256 -12.42 5.42 -19.01
CA ALA A 256 -12.31 4.97 -20.39
C ALA A 256 -13.27 5.75 -21.30
N SER A 257 -14.52 5.93 -20.86
CA SER A 257 -15.52 6.73 -21.58
C SER A 257 -15.11 8.20 -21.71
N ALA A 258 -14.65 8.81 -20.62
CA ALA A 258 -14.23 10.22 -20.60
C ALA A 258 -13.00 10.48 -21.49
N LYS A 259 -12.11 9.51 -21.62
CA LYS A 259 -10.89 9.57 -22.46
C LYS A 259 -11.10 9.06 -23.87
N GLY A 260 -12.26 8.47 -24.18
CA GLY A 260 -12.55 7.88 -25.49
C GLY A 260 -11.77 6.58 -25.76
N TRP A 261 -11.30 5.88 -24.70
CA TRP A 261 -10.63 4.61 -24.85
C TRP A 261 -11.62 3.48 -25.12
N GLN A 262 -11.24 2.57 -26.02
CA GLN A 262 -12.07 1.43 -26.36
C GLN A 262 -12.02 0.38 -25.24
N LEU A 263 -13.20 -0.02 -24.75
CA LEU A 263 -13.36 -1.08 -23.76
C LEU A 263 -13.20 -2.49 -24.34
N THR A 264 -13.22 -2.59 -25.67
CA THR A 264 -13.04 -3.86 -26.40
C THR A 264 -11.81 -3.80 -27.27
N GLY A 265 -11.10 -4.91 -27.38
CA GLY A 265 -9.87 -5.00 -28.15
C GLY A 265 -9.33 -6.42 -28.20
N LYS A 266 -8.13 -6.57 -28.75
CA LYS A 266 -7.48 -7.87 -28.87
C LYS A 266 -6.99 -8.31 -27.48
N SER A 267 -7.42 -9.49 -27.05
CA SER A 267 -6.85 -10.18 -25.89
C SER A 267 -5.56 -10.89 -26.32
N THR A 268 -4.45 -10.60 -25.65
CA THR A 268 -3.17 -11.28 -25.84
C THR A 268 -3.05 -12.38 -24.78
N PRO A 269 -2.76 -13.64 -25.16
CA PRO A 269 -2.57 -14.68 -24.16
C PRO A 269 -1.25 -14.51 -23.40
N ILE A 270 -1.24 -14.86 -22.13
CA ILE A 270 0.01 -15.01 -21.37
C ILE A 270 0.77 -16.21 -21.95
N PRO A 271 2.09 -16.12 -22.20
CA PRO A 271 2.89 -17.24 -22.68
C PRO A 271 2.77 -18.49 -21.78
N VAL A 272 2.67 -19.66 -22.39
CA VAL A 272 2.44 -20.93 -21.68
C VAL A 272 3.60 -21.26 -20.71
N ASP A 273 4.81 -20.88 -21.04
CA ASP A 273 6.01 -21.05 -20.21
C ASP A 273 6.05 -20.10 -19.02
N VAL A 274 5.30 -19.00 -19.06
CA VAL A 274 5.06 -18.09 -17.92
C VAL A 274 3.96 -18.65 -17.01
N LEU A 275 2.87 -19.19 -17.60
CA LEU A 275 1.77 -19.78 -16.83
C LEU A 275 2.18 -21.07 -16.10
N ASN A 276 3.00 -21.91 -16.73
CA ASN A 276 3.41 -23.22 -16.22
C ASN A 276 4.85 -23.21 -15.70
N CYS A 277 5.33 -22.12 -15.12
CA CYS A 277 6.66 -22.09 -14.56
C CYS A 277 6.79 -23.15 -13.46
N GLN A 278 7.47 -24.27 -13.78
CA GLN A 278 8.00 -25.21 -12.80
C GLN A 278 9.41 -24.70 -12.43
N CYS A 279 9.46 -23.55 -11.76
CA CYS A 279 10.72 -23.03 -11.25
C CYS A 279 11.10 -23.87 -10.03
N GLU A 280 12.06 -24.80 -10.21
CA GLU A 280 12.69 -25.59 -9.14
C GLU A 280 13.59 -24.71 -8.27
#